data_25e977ae0916a2acf57fca44b3e393ed
#
_entry.id   25e977ae0916a2acf57fca44b3e393ed
#
_cell.length_a   1.000
_cell.length_b   1.000
_cell.length_c   1.000
_cell.angle_alpha   90.00
_cell.angle_beta   90.00
_cell.angle_gamma   90.00
#
_symmetry.space_group_name_H-M   'P 1'
#
loop_
_entity.id
_entity.type
_entity.pdbx_description
1 polymer ?
#
loop_
_entity_poly.entity_id
_entity_poly.type
_entity_poly.pdbx_seq_one_letter_code
_entity_poly.pdbx_strand_id
1 'polypeptide(L)'
;MRIIHNLVLFILMWGLKVRRGTYPFRQWIEMESKKEKIIKSLQDNSDFPTYLLEYISLAVKFPYKYFQKADWIRLVSAFYGCISKSPKVELPITLPSDEKQKEADWEYPNRTWNLYSHMLCKTYGWDLEYVANMDVFEALAHIQEIVVDEQLDREFYYGLSEAAYTYDSRSKVSKFNPLPRPHWMRKRIQPIKKFLIPANMLPFGVINPEALPDEYLPKEISKT
;
A
#
# COMPACT_ATOMS: atom_id res chain seq x y z
N MET A 1 41.20 5.84 -7.94
CA MET A 1 39.94 6.41 -7.45
C MET A 1 38.72 5.48 -7.61
N ARG A 2 38.48 4.89 -8.79
CA ARG A 2 37.32 4.00 -9.03
C ARG A 2 37.22 2.82 -8.05
N ILE A 3 38.36 2.18 -7.72
CA ILE A 3 38.43 1.08 -6.78
C ILE A 3 37.93 1.49 -5.39
N ILE A 4 38.32 2.67 -4.92
CA ILE A 4 37.90 3.18 -3.61
C ILE A 4 36.38 3.43 -3.58
N HIS A 5 35.82 4.04 -4.61
CA HIS A 5 34.38 4.26 -4.71
C HIS A 5 33.60 2.94 -4.76
N ASN A 6 34.12 1.94 -5.47
CA ASN A 6 33.53 0.59 -5.49
C ASN A 6 33.56 -0.08 -4.11
N LEU A 7 34.66 0.08 -3.37
CA LEU A 7 34.80 -0.48 -2.01
C LEU A 7 33.83 0.22 -1.03
N VAL A 8 33.77 1.53 -1.09
CA VAL A 8 32.81 2.31 -0.26
C VAL A 8 31.38 1.87 -0.53
N LEU A 9 30.98 1.78 -1.80
CA LEU A 9 29.65 1.32 -2.16
C LEU A 9 29.38 -0.10 -1.66
N PHE A 10 30.35 -1.00 -1.79
CA PHE A 10 30.23 -2.38 -1.28
C PHE A 10 30.00 -2.41 0.24
N ILE A 11 30.79 -1.65 1.01
CA ILE A 11 30.64 -1.57 2.49
C ILE A 11 29.26 -1.02 2.86
N LEU A 12 28.81 0.04 2.19
CA LEU A 12 27.49 0.65 2.44
C LEU A 12 26.36 -0.31 2.14
N MET A 13 26.45 -1.04 1.02
CA MET A 13 25.44 -2.04 0.63
C MET A 13 25.47 -3.27 1.56
N TRP A 14 26.64 -3.68 2.04
CA TRP A 14 26.76 -4.71 3.06
C TRP A 14 26.06 -4.27 4.36
N GLY A 15 26.33 -3.05 4.83
CA GLY A 15 25.66 -2.46 5.99
C GLY A 15 24.14 -2.41 5.84
N LEU A 16 23.64 -2.04 4.66
CA LEU A 16 22.21 -2.07 4.35
C LEU A 16 21.64 -3.48 4.39
N LYS A 17 22.36 -4.48 3.86
CA LYS A 17 21.94 -5.89 3.85
C LYS A 17 21.84 -6.47 5.26
N VAL A 18 22.79 -6.12 6.13
CA VAL A 18 22.85 -6.61 7.52
C VAL A 18 21.89 -5.87 8.44
N ARG A 19 21.45 -4.69 8.07
CA ARG A 19 20.48 -3.90 8.84
C ARG A 19 19.21 -4.68 9.09
N ARG A 20 18.81 -4.76 10.36
CA ARG A 20 17.49 -5.28 10.76
C ARG A 20 16.40 -4.23 10.47
N GLY A 21 15.27 -4.69 9.95
CA GLY A 21 14.14 -3.81 9.62
C GLY A 21 14.23 -3.19 8.23
N THR A 22 13.27 -2.34 7.93
CA THR A 22 13.11 -1.64 6.67
C THR A 22 13.55 -0.18 6.76
N TYR A 23 13.03 0.67 5.92
CA TYR A 23 13.31 2.09 5.98
C TYR A 23 12.37 2.81 6.97
N PRO A 24 12.83 3.91 7.63
CA PRO A 24 11.92 4.85 8.27
C PRO A 24 10.93 5.42 7.25
N PHE A 25 9.69 5.65 7.67
CA PHE A 25 8.59 6.00 6.79
C PHE A 25 8.88 7.25 5.93
N ARG A 26 9.38 8.32 6.54
CA ARG A 26 9.75 9.53 5.80
C ARG A 26 10.84 9.28 4.76
N GLN A 27 11.87 8.53 5.13
CA GLN A 27 12.95 8.18 4.21
C GLN A 27 12.42 7.38 3.02
N TRP A 28 11.51 6.44 3.26
CA TRP A 28 10.90 5.64 2.20
C TRP A 28 10.07 6.49 1.24
N ILE A 29 9.26 7.45 1.71
CA ILE A 29 8.50 8.36 0.85
C ILE A 29 9.43 9.20 -0.02
N GLU A 30 10.54 9.72 0.52
CA GLU A 30 11.54 10.47 -0.23
C GLU A 30 12.19 9.57 -1.32
N MET A 31 12.46 8.32 -1.00
CA MET A 31 12.98 7.33 -1.96
C MET A 31 11.98 7.02 -3.08
N GLU A 32 10.71 6.84 -2.77
CA GLU A 32 9.66 6.59 -3.79
C GLU A 32 9.50 7.77 -4.75
N SER A 33 9.54 9.01 -4.25
CA SER A 33 9.54 10.20 -5.09
C SER A 33 10.76 10.25 -6.05
N LYS A 34 11.94 9.82 -5.60
CA LYS A 34 13.13 9.72 -6.45
C LYS A 34 13.03 8.58 -7.46
N LYS A 35 12.44 7.47 -7.09
CA LYS A 35 12.21 6.32 -7.97
C LYS A 35 11.32 6.69 -9.16
N GLU A 36 10.27 7.48 -8.94
CA GLU A 36 9.45 8.01 -10.03
C GLU A 36 10.27 8.87 -11.01
N LYS A 37 11.15 9.74 -10.48
CA LYS A 37 12.07 10.55 -11.32
C LYS A 37 13.04 9.67 -12.12
N ILE A 38 13.57 8.59 -11.52
CA ILE A 38 14.43 7.64 -12.23
C ILE A 38 13.67 6.98 -13.38
N ILE A 39 12.43 6.55 -13.17
CA ILE A 39 11.61 5.92 -14.22
C ILE A 39 11.33 6.90 -15.36
N LYS A 40 10.96 8.15 -15.04
CA LYS A 40 10.75 9.20 -16.06
C LYS A 40 12.03 9.51 -16.83
N SER A 41 13.17 9.65 -16.16
CA SER A 41 14.45 9.95 -16.80
C SER A 41 14.99 8.82 -17.70
N LEU A 42 14.59 7.57 -17.42
CA LEU A 42 14.86 6.45 -18.33
C LEU A 42 14.11 6.55 -19.66
N GLN A 43 12.89 7.12 -19.63
CA GLN A 43 12.09 7.34 -20.83
C GLN A 43 12.61 8.54 -21.65
N ASP A 44 13.06 9.58 -20.97
CA ASP A 44 13.45 10.87 -21.57
C ASP A 44 14.95 10.97 -21.87
N ASN A 45 15.75 9.94 -21.58
CA ASN A 45 17.23 9.93 -21.70
C ASN A 45 17.92 11.10 -20.96
N SER A 46 17.29 11.64 -19.91
CA SER A 46 17.81 12.73 -19.10
C SER A 46 18.50 12.20 -17.83
N ASP A 47 19.20 13.00 -17.10
CA ASP A 47 19.94 12.88 -15.82
C ASP A 47 19.81 11.58 -14.97
N PHE A 48 19.50 10.44 -15.60
CA PHE A 48 19.34 9.15 -14.95
C PHE A 48 20.46 8.77 -13.97
N PRO A 49 21.76 8.99 -14.31
CA PRO A 49 22.83 8.65 -13.38
C PRO A 49 22.77 9.46 -12.08
N THR A 50 22.40 10.72 -12.15
CA THR A 50 22.30 11.62 -10.98
C THR A 50 21.17 11.17 -10.05
N TYR A 51 19.99 10.89 -10.58
CA TYR A 51 18.87 10.41 -9.78
C TYR A 51 19.14 9.04 -9.13
N LEU A 52 19.86 8.16 -9.83
CA LEU A 52 20.28 6.88 -9.30
C LEU A 52 21.22 7.02 -8.11
N LEU A 53 22.21 7.91 -8.22
CA LEU A 53 23.14 8.23 -7.13
C LEU A 53 22.45 8.85 -5.93
N GLU A 54 21.51 9.77 -6.16
CA GLU A 54 20.71 10.38 -5.11
C GLU A 54 19.83 9.33 -4.38
N TYR A 55 19.20 8.43 -5.13
CA TYR A 55 18.40 7.36 -4.55
C TYR A 55 19.22 6.44 -3.64
N ILE A 56 20.38 5.97 -4.12
CA ILE A 56 21.28 5.13 -3.33
C ILE A 56 21.76 5.91 -2.09
N SER A 57 22.11 7.18 -2.24
CA SER A 57 22.55 8.06 -1.16
C SER A 57 21.49 8.17 -0.04
N LEU A 58 20.22 8.34 -0.41
CA LEU A 58 19.11 8.34 0.54
C LEU A 58 18.98 6.98 1.24
N ALA A 59 19.02 5.89 0.49
CA ALA A 59 18.86 4.55 1.03
C ALA A 59 19.92 4.18 2.07
N VAL A 60 21.17 4.53 1.79
CA VAL A 60 22.32 4.22 2.70
C VAL A 60 22.60 5.33 3.71
N LYS A 61 21.92 6.47 3.63
CA LYS A 61 22.18 7.69 4.43
C LYS A 61 23.64 8.15 4.36
N PHE A 62 24.21 8.14 3.15
CA PHE A 62 25.60 8.50 2.95
C PHE A 62 25.78 9.32 1.68
N PRO A 63 26.57 10.43 1.68
CA PRO A 63 26.70 11.33 0.54
C PRO A 63 27.22 10.63 -0.72
N TYR A 64 26.56 10.79 -1.85
CA TYR A 64 26.87 10.11 -3.11
C TYR A 64 28.29 10.45 -3.65
N LYS A 65 28.87 11.58 -3.30
CA LYS A 65 30.23 11.97 -3.69
C LYS A 65 31.29 10.89 -3.42
N TYR A 66 31.08 10.06 -2.45
CA TYR A 66 32.00 8.99 -2.05
C TYR A 66 31.88 7.73 -2.90
N PHE A 67 30.86 7.60 -3.73
CA PHE A 67 30.67 6.45 -4.64
C PHE A 67 30.25 6.85 -6.05
N GLN A 68 30.25 8.16 -6.38
CA GLN A 68 29.84 8.67 -7.70
C GLN A 68 30.67 8.12 -8.88
N LYS A 69 31.93 7.70 -8.61
CA LYS A 69 32.83 7.12 -9.63
C LYS A 69 32.85 5.59 -9.58
N ALA A 70 31.90 4.96 -8.89
CA ALA A 70 31.77 3.51 -8.89
C ALA A 70 31.37 2.99 -10.27
N ASP A 71 31.64 1.71 -10.52
CA ASP A 71 31.26 1.07 -11.77
C ASP A 71 29.74 1.04 -11.93
N TRP A 72 29.28 1.30 -13.15
CA TRP A 72 27.87 1.35 -13.49
C TRP A 72 27.10 0.08 -13.06
N ILE A 73 27.65 -1.10 -13.35
CA ILE A 73 27.03 -2.39 -12.98
C ILE A 73 26.83 -2.47 -11.46
N ARG A 74 27.79 -1.96 -10.67
CA ARG A 74 27.69 -1.94 -9.20
C ARG A 74 26.64 -0.97 -8.71
N LEU A 75 26.52 0.20 -9.33
CA LEU A 75 25.48 1.18 -9.01
C LEU A 75 24.09 0.62 -9.29
N VAL A 76 23.89 -0.02 -10.43
CA VAL A 76 22.62 -0.67 -10.77
C VAL A 76 22.31 -1.81 -9.80
N SER A 77 23.30 -2.65 -9.49
CA SER A 77 23.13 -3.71 -8.48
C SER A 77 22.78 -3.17 -7.10
N ALA A 78 23.40 -2.05 -6.68
CA ALA A 78 23.10 -1.38 -5.43
C ALA A 78 21.66 -0.85 -5.42
N PHE A 79 21.20 -0.25 -6.50
CA PHE A 79 19.82 0.22 -6.65
C PHE A 79 18.81 -0.91 -6.46
N TYR A 80 19.00 -2.04 -7.12
CA TYR A 80 18.15 -3.22 -6.91
C TYR A 80 18.21 -3.73 -5.47
N GLY A 81 19.38 -3.71 -4.84
CA GLY A 81 19.55 -4.05 -3.43
C GLY A 81 18.77 -3.11 -2.50
N CYS A 82 18.71 -1.83 -2.81
CA CYS A 82 17.91 -0.85 -2.07
C CYS A 82 16.41 -1.10 -2.25
N ILE A 83 15.95 -1.35 -3.49
CA ILE A 83 14.54 -1.63 -3.79
C ILE A 83 14.08 -2.92 -3.10
N SER A 84 14.94 -3.94 -3.00
CA SER A 84 14.57 -5.21 -2.35
C SER A 84 14.20 -5.07 -0.87
N LYS A 85 14.65 -3.99 -0.22
CA LYS A 85 14.32 -3.62 1.17
C LYS A 85 13.05 -2.76 1.29
N SER A 86 12.54 -2.24 0.17
CA SER A 86 11.31 -1.45 0.17
C SER A 86 10.08 -2.37 0.15
N PRO A 87 9.00 -2.00 0.84
CA PRO A 87 7.75 -2.75 0.74
C PRO A 87 7.24 -2.74 -0.69
N LYS A 88 6.79 -3.89 -1.17
CA LYS A 88 6.10 -4.04 -2.45
C LYS A 88 4.59 -3.84 -2.24
N VAL A 89 4.21 -2.70 -1.68
CA VAL A 89 2.83 -2.39 -1.36
C VAL A 89 2.40 -1.22 -2.23
N GLU A 90 1.25 -1.35 -2.87
CA GLU A 90 0.58 -0.22 -3.48
C GLU A 90 0.16 0.74 -2.37
N LEU A 91 0.41 2.02 -2.54
CA LEU A 91 -0.04 3.03 -1.60
C LEU A 91 -1.58 2.94 -1.50
N PRO A 92 -2.15 2.86 -0.28
CA PRO A 92 -3.60 2.71 -0.10
C PRO A 92 -4.40 3.86 -0.72
N ILE A 93 -3.78 5.02 -0.85
CA ILE A 93 -4.33 6.18 -1.54
C ILE A 93 -3.45 6.45 -2.75
N THR A 94 -3.83 5.93 -3.88
CA THR A 94 -3.46 6.53 -5.16
C THR A 94 -4.29 7.81 -5.26
N LEU A 95 -3.63 8.95 -5.13
CA LEU A 95 -4.23 10.19 -5.60
C LEU A 95 -4.61 9.92 -7.06
N PRO A 96 -5.88 10.11 -7.44
CA PRO A 96 -6.29 9.87 -8.81
C PRO A 96 -5.35 10.66 -9.70
N SER A 97 -4.64 9.96 -10.58
CA SER A 97 -3.97 10.56 -11.71
C SER A 97 -5.09 10.92 -12.69
N ASP A 98 -5.79 11.99 -12.36
CA ASP A 98 -6.86 12.47 -13.22
C ASP A 98 -6.24 13.12 -14.43
N GLU A 99 -6.08 12.34 -15.49
CA GLU A 99 -5.91 12.87 -16.85
C GLU A 99 -7.04 13.82 -17.26
N LYS A 100 -8.08 13.97 -16.43
CA LYS A 100 -9.26 14.83 -16.67
C LYS A 100 -9.52 15.88 -15.60
N GLN A 101 -8.83 15.88 -14.47
CA GLN A 101 -8.93 17.03 -13.57
C GLN A 101 -8.08 18.15 -14.16
N LYS A 102 -8.73 19.31 -14.36
CA LYS A 102 -8.04 20.57 -14.59
C LYS A 102 -6.93 20.65 -13.57
N GLU A 103 -5.69 20.85 -14.04
CA GLU A 103 -4.51 21.03 -13.18
C GLU A 103 -4.91 21.87 -11.99
N ALA A 104 -4.65 21.37 -10.79
CA ALA A 104 -4.93 22.14 -9.60
C ALA A 104 -4.08 23.42 -9.70
N ASP A 105 -4.69 24.59 -9.54
CA ASP A 105 -4.02 25.89 -9.67
C ASP A 105 -2.86 26.07 -8.68
N TRP A 106 -2.60 25.06 -7.86
CA TRP A 106 -1.54 25.07 -6.85
C TRP A 106 -0.97 23.66 -6.62
N GLU A 107 0.35 23.59 -6.55
CA GLU A 107 1.11 22.45 -6.06
C GLU A 107 1.86 22.85 -4.79
N TYR A 108 1.95 21.96 -3.81
CA TYR A 108 2.83 22.12 -2.69
C TYR A 108 3.82 20.96 -2.57
N PRO A 109 5.08 21.25 -2.20
CA PRO A 109 6.10 20.23 -2.13
C PRO A 109 5.78 19.17 -1.08
N ASN A 110 6.27 17.95 -1.27
CA ASN A 110 6.10 16.84 -0.33
C ASN A 110 4.64 16.46 -0.04
N ARG A 111 3.74 16.64 -1.02
CA ARG A 111 2.30 16.38 -0.86
C ARG A 111 2.01 15.00 -0.25
N THR A 112 2.68 13.96 -0.73
CA THR A 112 2.49 12.58 -0.24
C THR A 112 2.88 12.45 1.24
N TRP A 113 4.03 13.01 1.63
CA TRP A 113 4.46 13.03 3.02
C TRP A 113 3.47 13.80 3.91
N ASN A 114 3.09 15.00 3.49
CA ASN A 114 2.18 15.84 4.26
C ASN A 114 0.81 15.18 4.44
N LEU A 115 0.30 14.52 3.39
CA LEU A 115 -0.97 13.79 3.47
C LEU A 115 -0.90 12.66 4.50
N TYR A 116 0.04 11.75 4.36
CA TYR A 116 0.12 10.57 5.22
C TYR A 116 0.51 10.90 6.65
N SER A 117 1.47 11.81 6.85
CA SER A 117 1.84 12.23 8.19
C SER A 117 0.68 12.95 8.89
N HIS A 118 -0.08 13.81 8.17
CA HIS A 118 -1.27 14.45 8.71
C HIS A 118 -2.34 13.42 9.12
N MET A 119 -2.60 12.43 8.28
CA MET A 119 -3.57 11.36 8.59
C MET A 119 -3.19 10.63 9.88
N LEU A 120 -1.95 10.18 10.00
CA LEU A 120 -1.46 9.45 11.17
C LEU A 120 -1.47 10.33 12.44
N CYS A 121 -0.94 11.54 12.36
CA CYS A 121 -0.91 12.46 13.49
C CYS A 121 -2.34 12.82 13.94
N LYS A 122 -3.25 13.10 12.99
CA LYS A 122 -4.64 13.47 13.30
C LYS A 122 -5.41 12.32 13.94
N THR A 123 -5.28 11.10 13.43
CA THR A 123 -6.07 9.95 13.87
C THR A 123 -5.59 9.40 15.21
N TYR A 124 -4.26 9.28 15.37
CA TYR A 124 -3.68 8.64 16.54
C TYR A 124 -3.11 9.64 17.57
N GLY A 125 -3.04 10.93 17.25
CA GLY A 125 -2.42 11.94 18.10
C GLY A 125 -0.91 11.82 18.22
N TRP A 126 -0.26 11.12 17.28
CA TRP A 126 1.19 10.91 17.32
C TRP A 126 1.96 12.15 16.91
N ASP A 127 3.17 12.29 17.47
CA ASP A 127 4.12 13.32 17.07
C ASP A 127 4.64 13.04 15.64
N LEU A 128 4.90 14.12 14.90
CA LEU A 128 5.43 14.08 13.55
C LEU A 128 6.80 13.39 13.48
N GLU A 129 7.65 13.58 14.50
CA GLU A 129 8.96 12.94 14.59
C GLU A 129 8.83 11.42 14.78
N TYR A 130 7.89 10.99 15.62
CA TYR A 130 7.56 9.58 15.81
C TYR A 130 7.11 8.96 14.49
N VAL A 131 6.16 9.58 13.80
CA VAL A 131 5.67 9.12 12.48
C VAL A 131 6.79 9.07 11.45
N ALA A 132 7.68 10.05 11.43
CA ALA A 132 8.81 10.09 10.50
C ALA A 132 9.78 8.93 10.66
N ASN A 133 9.98 8.46 11.90
CA ASN A 133 10.91 7.39 12.25
C ASN A 133 10.26 6.01 12.35
N MET A 134 8.93 5.92 12.26
CA MET A 134 8.17 4.66 12.26
C MET A 134 8.63 3.75 11.12
N ASP A 135 8.57 2.44 11.33
CA ASP A 135 8.82 1.47 10.26
C ASP A 135 7.77 1.62 9.15
N VAL A 136 8.21 1.56 7.91
CA VAL A 136 7.32 1.79 6.76
C VAL A 136 6.16 0.79 6.69
N PHE A 137 6.36 -0.48 7.08
CA PHE A 137 5.25 -1.44 7.08
C PHE A 137 4.21 -1.12 8.15
N GLU A 138 4.67 -0.71 9.33
CA GLU A 138 3.79 -0.27 10.41
C GLU A 138 3.00 0.97 10.00
N ALA A 139 3.66 1.98 9.45
CA ALA A 139 3.00 3.18 8.97
C ALA A 139 1.96 2.88 7.88
N LEU A 140 2.29 2.03 6.90
CA LEU A 140 1.36 1.65 5.84
C LEU A 140 0.18 0.84 6.36
N ALA A 141 0.37 -0.03 7.36
CA ALA A 141 -0.72 -0.77 7.99
C ALA A 141 -1.72 0.18 8.65
N HIS A 142 -1.24 1.15 9.42
CA HIS A 142 -2.11 2.15 10.07
C HIS A 142 -2.82 3.06 9.05
N ILE A 143 -2.14 3.47 7.98
CA ILE A 143 -2.78 4.23 6.91
C ILE A 143 -3.89 3.40 6.25
N GLN A 144 -3.64 2.11 6.04
CA GLN A 144 -4.63 1.21 5.46
C GLN A 144 -5.86 1.06 6.36
N GLU A 145 -5.68 0.97 7.68
CA GLU A 145 -6.78 0.96 8.65
C GLU A 145 -7.61 2.24 8.58
N ILE A 146 -6.97 3.42 8.58
CA ILE A 146 -7.66 4.70 8.45
C ILE A 146 -8.51 4.75 7.17
N VAL A 147 -7.94 4.32 6.04
CA VAL A 147 -8.66 4.33 4.76
C VAL A 147 -9.83 3.34 4.74
N VAL A 148 -9.68 2.20 5.42
CA VAL A 148 -10.79 1.24 5.59
C VAL A 148 -11.92 1.85 6.39
N ASP A 149 -11.61 2.48 7.53
CA ASP A 149 -12.61 3.12 8.39
C ASP A 149 -13.34 4.25 7.66
N GLU A 150 -12.59 5.13 6.99
CA GLU A 150 -13.19 6.18 6.16
C GLU A 150 -14.09 5.64 5.04
N GLN A 151 -13.72 4.53 4.42
CA GLN A 151 -14.54 3.90 3.39
C GLN A 151 -15.82 3.29 3.97
N LEU A 152 -15.73 2.64 5.13
CA LEU A 152 -16.89 2.08 5.83
C LEU A 152 -17.86 3.18 6.27
N ASP A 153 -17.34 4.29 6.78
CA ASP A 153 -18.15 5.45 7.11
C ASP A 153 -18.87 6.03 5.88
N ARG A 154 -18.15 6.18 4.78
CA ARG A 154 -18.73 6.62 3.51
C ARG A 154 -19.84 5.68 3.02
N GLU A 155 -19.62 4.37 3.10
CA GLU A 155 -20.62 3.37 2.73
C GLU A 155 -21.85 3.45 3.62
N PHE A 156 -21.66 3.64 4.92
CA PHE A 156 -22.74 3.80 5.87
C PHE A 156 -23.59 5.03 5.55
N TYR A 157 -22.98 6.22 5.43
CA TYR A 157 -23.71 7.45 5.11
C TYR A 157 -24.34 7.40 3.72
N TYR A 158 -23.65 6.79 2.73
CA TYR A 158 -24.20 6.59 1.40
C TYR A 158 -25.44 5.69 1.46
N GLY A 159 -25.40 4.59 2.21
CA GLY A 159 -26.51 3.67 2.39
C GLY A 159 -27.76 4.30 3.01
N LEU A 160 -27.57 5.39 3.79
CA LEU A 160 -28.68 6.17 4.34
C LEU A 160 -29.26 7.19 3.34
N SER A 161 -28.59 7.44 2.23
CA SER A 161 -29.01 8.41 1.22
C SER A 161 -29.92 7.77 0.16
N GLU A 162 -30.84 8.53 -0.41
CA GLU A 162 -31.66 8.10 -1.53
C GLU A 162 -30.83 7.76 -2.77
N ALA A 163 -29.63 8.37 -2.90
CA ALA A 163 -28.69 8.10 -4.00
C ALA A 163 -28.18 6.65 -4.04
N ALA A 164 -28.23 5.93 -2.92
CA ALA A 164 -27.85 4.52 -2.85
C ALA A 164 -28.87 3.58 -3.52
N TYR A 165 -30.06 4.08 -3.83
CA TYR A 165 -31.16 3.26 -4.33
C TYR A 165 -31.53 3.70 -5.74
N THR A 166 -31.46 2.77 -6.67
CA THR A 166 -31.94 2.97 -8.04
C THR A 166 -33.36 2.43 -8.16
N TYR A 167 -34.31 3.30 -8.43
CA TYR A 167 -35.68 2.89 -8.64
C TYR A 167 -35.88 2.33 -10.07
N ASP A 168 -36.30 1.09 -10.15
CA ASP A 168 -36.71 0.46 -11.40
C ASP A 168 -38.21 0.62 -11.61
N SER A 169 -38.59 1.48 -12.56
CA SER A 169 -39.97 1.77 -12.86
C SER A 169 -40.78 0.56 -13.40
N ARG A 170 -40.08 -0.46 -13.95
CA ARG A 170 -40.72 -1.68 -14.45
C ARG A 170 -41.10 -2.64 -13.34
N SER A 171 -40.14 -2.87 -12.42
CA SER A 171 -40.37 -3.76 -11.28
C SER A 171 -41.04 -3.09 -10.09
N LYS A 172 -41.10 -1.75 -10.07
CA LYS A 172 -41.56 -0.91 -8.94
C LYS A 172 -40.78 -1.19 -7.64
N VAL A 173 -39.52 -1.62 -7.76
CA VAL A 173 -38.67 -1.97 -6.63
C VAL A 173 -37.43 -1.08 -6.65
N SER A 174 -37.06 -0.58 -5.47
CA SER A 174 -35.78 0.09 -5.28
C SER A 174 -34.67 -0.94 -5.07
N LYS A 175 -33.62 -0.85 -5.90
CA LYS A 175 -32.46 -1.72 -5.81
C LYS A 175 -31.29 -0.95 -5.20
N PHE A 176 -30.72 -1.50 -4.14
CA PHE A 176 -29.51 -0.94 -3.54
C PHE A 176 -28.30 -1.09 -4.45
N ASN A 177 -27.59 0.01 -4.65
CA ASN A 177 -26.37 0.06 -5.45
C ASN A 177 -25.19 0.44 -4.55
N PRO A 178 -24.35 -0.52 -4.13
CA PRO A 178 -23.27 -0.26 -3.18
C PRO A 178 -22.18 0.64 -3.78
N LEU A 179 -21.54 1.44 -2.94
CA LEU A 179 -20.35 2.18 -3.35
C LEU A 179 -19.23 1.23 -3.79
N PRO A 180 -18.51 1.59 -4.86
CA PRO A 180 -17.38 0.80 -5.30
C PRO A 180 -16.25 0.84 -4.26
N ARG A 181 -15.73 -0.33 -3.91
CA ARG A 181 -14.56 -0.45 -3.03
C ARG A 181 -13.28 -0.52 -3.84
N PRO A 182 -12.16 0.03 -3.33
CA PRO A 182 -10.84 -0.22 -3.90
C PRO A 182 -10.57 -1.72 -4.05
N HIS A 183 -9.81 -2.12 -5.06
CA HIS A 183 -9.58 -3.54 -5.35
C HIS A 183 -8.90 -4.30 -4.19
N TRP A 184 -8.02 -3.65 -3.44
CA TRP A 184 -7.33 -4.22 -2.29
C TRP A 184 -8.25 -4.41 -1.06
N MET A 185 -9.37 -3.68 -0.99
CA MET A 185 -10.37 -3.77 0.08
C MET A 185 -11.46 -4.80 -0.22
N ARG A 186 -11.52 -5.34 -1.43
CA ARG A 186 -12.50 -6.35 -1.80
C ARG A 186 -12.23 -7.63 -1.00
N LYS A 187 -13.27 -8.16 -0.34
CA LYS A 187 -13.18 -9.49 0.26
C LYS A 187 -12.76 -10.48 -0.83
N ARG A 188 -11.64 -11.15 -0.64
CA ARG A 188 -11.37 -12.36 -1.41
C ARG A 188 -12.47 -13.34 -1.02
N ILE A 189 -13.40 -13.60 -1.93
CA ILE A 189 -14.32 -14.73 -1.82
C ILE A 189 -13.41 -15.95 -1.99
N GLN A 190 -12.87 -16.42 -0.87
CA GLN A 190 -12.30 -17.77 -0.87
C GLN A 190 -13.50 -18.66 -1.09
N PRO A 191 -13.49 -19.53 -2.12
CA PRO A 191 -14.49 -20.57 -2.19
C PRO A 191 -14.43 -21.26 -0.83
N ILE A 192 -15.55 -21.24 -0.10
CA ILE A 192 -15.67 -21.97 1.15
C ILE A 192 -15.37 -23.41 0.74
N LYS A 193 -14.14 -23.87 1.01
CA LYS A 193 -13.86 -25.29 0.94
C LYS A 193 -14.83 -25.88 1.96
N LYS A 194 -15.89 -26.51 1.48
CA LYS A 194 -16.80 -27.29 2.33
C LYS A 194 -15.92 -28.33 3.00
N PHE A 195 -15.41 -28.02 4.18
CA PHE A 195 -14.88 -29.03 5.04
C PHE A 195 -16.11 -29.81 5.52
N LEU A 196 -16.43 -30.85 4.79
CA LEU A 196 -17.33 -31.90 5.30
C LEU A 196 -16.57 -32.54 6.46
N ILE A 197 -16.73 -31.97 7.64
CA ILE A 197 -16.29 -32.64 8.87
C ILE A 197 -17.27 -33.78 9.06
N PRO A 198 -16.81 -35.04 9.01
CA PRO A 198 -17.70 -36.18 9.28
C PRO A 198 -18.41 -35.96 10.62
N ALA A 199 -19.71 -36.24 10.67
CA ALA A 199 -20.55 -36.00 11.86
C ALA A 199 -19.99 -36.60 13.15
N ASN A 200 -19.23 -37.68 13.04
CA ASN A 200 -18.54 -38.37 14.15
C ASN A 200 -17.28 -37.61 14.66
N MET A 201 -16.80 -36.58 13.95
CA MET A 201 -15.65 -35.74 14.38
C MET A 201 -16.10 -34.40 14.95
N LEU A 202 -17.40 -34.11 15.02
CA LEU A 202 -17.89 -32.88 15.63
C LEU A 202 -17.77 -32.99 17.16
N PRO A 203 -17.13 -32.01 17.84
CA PRO A 203 -17.09 -31.98 19.29
C PRO A 203 -18.50 -31.88 19.86
N PHE A 204 -18.71 -32.52 21.02
CA PHE A 204 -20.00 -32.55 21.72
C PHE A 204 -20.51 -31.12 21.90
N GLY A 205 -21.71 -30.80 21.37
CA GLY A 205 -22.31 -29.46 21.45
C GLY A 205 -22.25 -28.63 20.18
N VAL A 206 -21.61 -29.10 19.10
CA VAL A 206 -21.69 -28.46 17.79
C VAL A 206 -23.01 -28.88 17.14
N ILE A 207 -23.83 -27.90 16.77
CA ILE A 207 -25.12 -28.15 16.10
C ILE A 207 -24.83 -28.80 14.75
N ASN A 208 -25.35 -29.99 14.54
CA ASN A 208 -25.30 -30.65 13.24
C ASN A 208 -26.07 -29.80 12.23
N PRO A 209 -25.44 -29.34 11.13
CA PRO A 209 -26.14 -28.54 10.12
C PRO A 209 -27.40 -29.21 9.56
N GLU A 210 -27.43 -30.57 9.52
CA GLU A 210 -28.60 -31.36 9.10
C GLU A 210 -29.78 -31.29 10.08
N ALA A 211 -29.52 -30.86 11.32
CA ALA A 211 -30.54 -30.68 12.35
C ALA A 211 -31.09 -29.25 12.44
N LEU A 212 -30.57 -28.34 11.65
CA LEU A 212 -31.07 -26.97 11.58
C LEU A 212 -32.33 -26.93 10.71
N PRO A 213 -33.40 -26.21 11.14
CA PRO A 213 -34.54 -25.93 10.29
C PRO A 213 -34.08 -25.26 8.97
N ASP A 214 -34.73 -25.58 7.86
CA ASP A 214 -34.39 -25.13 6.51
C ASP A 214 -34.30 -23.59 6.39
N GLU A 215 -34.96 -22.85 7.26
CA GLU A 215 -34.92 -21.40 7.36
C GLU A 215 -33.55 -20.84 7.75
N TYR A 216 -32.69 -21.62 8.42
CA TYR A 216 -31.34 -21.25 8.85
C TYR A 216 -30.26 -21.80 7.94
N LEU A 217 -30.62 -22.59 6.94
CA LEU A 217 -29.67 -23.08 5.94
C LEU A 217 -29.53 -22.08 4.78
N PRO A 218 -28.31 -21.82 4.31
CA PRO A 218 -28.13 -21.06 3.07
C PRO A 218 -28.90 -21.72 1.94
N LYS A 219 -29.68 -20.94 1.19
CA LYS A 219 -30.59 -21.44 0.11
C LYS A 219 -29.91 -22.33 -0.94
N GLU A 220 -28.59 -22.36 -0.98
CA GLU A 220 -27.78 -23.22 -1.86
C GLU A 220 -27.66 -24.68 -1.35
N ILE A 221 -27.99 -24.95 -0.08
CA ILE A 221 -27.88 -26.29 0.53
C ILE A 221 -29.23 -27.00 0.51
N SER A 222 -30.32 -26.30 0.25
CA SER A 222 -31.70 -26.89 0.23
C SER A 222 -32.08 -27.58 -1.09
N LYS A 223 -31.12 -27.80 -2.01
CA LYS A 223 -31.36 -28.38 -3.34
C LYS A 223 -30.52 -29.63 -3.63
N THR A 224 -30.20 -30.41 -2.64
CA THR A 224 -29.66 -31.77 -2.87
C THR A 224 -30.47 -32.81 -2.15
#